data_6615b632181316b36a081de14ef30df7
#
_entry.id   6615b632181316b36a081de14ef30df7
#
_cell.length_a   1.000
_cell.length_b   1.000
_cell.length_c   1.000
_cell.angle_alpha   90.00
_cell.angle_beta   90.00
_cell.angle_gamma   90.00
#
_symmetry.space_group_name_H-M   'P 1'
#
loop_
_entity.id
_entity.type
_entity.pdbx_description
1 polymer ?
#
loop_
_entity_poly.entity_id
_entity_poly.type
_entity_poly.pdbx_seq_one_letter_code
_entity_poly.pdbx_strand_id
1 'polypeptide(L)'
;MQLLSEMDGFSSSEGISVIAATNRMELLDKALLRPGRFDRIISISSPDKEGVKDIIGIHTANVPLAKDVDLDKIAKGCEGFSGAEIKAVVTEAAMSAISSGGKHVSRSDFEEGVARILKERTSAKKSNPDALYQ
;
A
#
# COMPACT_ATOMS: atom_id res chain seq x y z
N MET A 1 -0.77 28.46 -2.55
CA MET A 1 0.11 29.55 -2.05
C MET A 1 0.00 29.77 -0.54
N GLN A 2 -1.15 29.58 0.10
CA GLN A 2 -1.33 29.78 1.54
C GLN A 2 -0.45 28.83 2.39
N LEU A 3 -0.32 27.55 2.03
CA LEU A 3 0.50 26.58 2.76
C LEU A 3 1.98 27.01 2.87
N LEU A 4 2.56 27.56 1.81
CA LEU A 4 3.95 28.03 1.80
C LEU A 4 4.17 29.18 2.78
N SER A 5 3.22 30.11 2.84
CA SER A 5 3.28 31.24 3.77
C SER A 5 3.16 30.81 5.23
N GLU A 6 2.29 29.82 5.50
CA GLU A 6 2.15 29.25 6.85
C GLU A 6 3.41 28.48 7.27
N MET A 7 4.02 27.72 6.36
CA MET A 7 5.24 26.98 6.66
C MET A 7 6.43 27.91 6.97
N ASP A 8 6.55 29.03 6.26
CA ASP A 8 7.59 30.02 6.52
C ASP A 8 7.41 30.68 7.91
N GLY A 9 6.17 30.72 8.42
CA GLY A 9 5.85 31.17 9.78
C GLY A 9 6.20 30.15 10.87
N PHE A 10 6.21 28.85 10.56
CA PHE A 10 6.56 27.78 11.52
C PHE A 10 8.07 27.66 11.77
N SER A 11 8.92 28.17 10.88
CA SER A 11 10.38 28.07 11.02
C SER A 11 10.92 28.72 12.31
N SER A 12 10.13 29.58 12.97
CA SER A 12 10.47 30.23 14.24
C SER A 12 9.84 29.53 15.46
N SER A 13 9.05 28.50 15.28
CA SER A 13 8.33 27.79 16.37
C SER A 13 9.16 26.62 16.87
N GLU A 14 9.82 26.79 18.00
CA GLU A 14 10.55 25.71 18.66
C GLU A 14 9.60 24.55 19.03
N GLY A 15 10.00 23.33 18.68
CA GLY A 15 9.29 22.09 19.08
C GLY A 15 8.18 21.62 18.13
N ILE A 16 7.96 22.26 16.99
CA ILE A 16 7.00 21.80 15.97
C ILE A 16 7.73 21.11 14.82
N SER A 17 7.28 19.89 14.46
CA SER A 17 7.73 19.19 13.26
C SER A 17 6.54 18.96 12.35
N VAL A 18 6.69 19.29 11.06
CA VAL A 18 5.65 19.08 10.04
C VAL A 18 6.01 17.87 9.21
N ILE A 19 5.11 16.91 9.13
CA ILE A 19 5.25 15.71 8.32
C ILE A 19 4.14 15.71 7.27
N ALA A 20 4.51 15.54 6.00
CA ALA A 20 3.59 15.37 4.90
C ALA A 20 3.85 14.04 4.20
N ALA A 21 2.81 13.43 3.66
CA ALA A 21 2.90 12.21 2.87
C ALA A 21 2.20 12.41 1.53
N THR A 22 2.82 11.90 0.48
CA THR A 22 2.24 11.90 -0.87
C THR A 22 2.68 10.64 -1.62
N ASN A 23 1.83 10.13 -2.48
CA ASN A 23 2.16 9.09 -3.45
C ASN A 23 2.51 9.69 -4.84
N ARG A 24 2.47 11.02 -4.97
CA ARG A 24 2.72 11.73 -6.24
C ARG A 24 3.68 12.89 -6.00
N MET A 25 4.96 12.54 -5.84
CA MET A 25 6.03 13.48 -5.60
C MET A 25 6.18 14.50 -6.75
N GLU A 26 5.91 14.05 -7.97
CA GLU A 26 6.02 14.84 -9.20
C GLU A 26 5.02 16.01 -9.28
N LEU A 27 3.94 15.94 -8.50
CA LEU A 27 2.94 17.02 -8.44
C LEU A 27 3.23 18.06 -7.36
N LEU A 28 4.22 17.82 -6.50
CA LEU A 28 4.57 18.78 -5.47
C LEU A 28 5.28 20.00 -6.08
N ASP A 29 4.89 21.17 -5.61
CA ASP A 29 5.62 22.40 -5.93
C ASP A 29 7.05 22.29 -5.38
N LYS A 30 8.03 22.50 -6.25
CA LYS A 30 9.46 22.47 -5.89
C LYS A 30 9.79 23.48 -4.78
N ALA A 31 8.98 24.54 -4.61
CA ALA A 31 9.13 25.48 -3.53
C ALA A 31 8.92 24.84 -2.14
N LEU A 32 8.11 23.78 -2.03
CA LEU A 32 7.91 23.03 -0.77
C LEU A 32 9.16 22.25 -0.35
N LEU A 33 10.03 21.90 -1.29
CA LEU A 33 11.22 21.09 -1.07
C LEU A 33 12.48 21.93 -0.84
N ARG A 34 12.34 23.25 -0.69
CA ARG A 34 13.46 24.15 -0.35
C ARG A 34 13.81 24.04 1.14
N PRO A 35 15.10 24.26 1.49
CA PRO A 35 15.55 24.32 2.89
C PRO A 35 14.68 25.25 3.74
N GLY A 36 14.39 24.85 4.96
CA GLY A 36 13.48 25.55 5.88
C GLY A 36 12.01 25.17 5.73
N ARG A 37 11.65 24.24 4.84
CA ARG A 37 10.30 23.69 4.66
C ARG A 37 10.33 22.18 4.83
N PHE A 38 10.20 21.40 3.74
CA PHE A 38 10.41 19.96 3.81
C PHE A 38 11.88 19.63 3.50
N ASP A 39 12.69 19.63 4.52
CA ASP A 39 14.14 19.45 4.40
C ASP A 39 14.53 18.00 4.16
N ARG A 40 13.66 17.08 4.57
CA ARG A 40 13.95 15.65 4.55
C ARG A 40 12.89 14.88 3.79
N ILE A 41 13.34 14.22 2.74
CA ILE A 41 12.50 13.34 1.92
C ILE A 41 12.83 11.90 2.31
N ILE A 42 11.79 11.15 2.69
CA ILE A 42 11.89 9.71 2.99
C ILE A 42 11.07 8.99 1.93
N SER A 43 11.75 8.21 1.10
CA SER A 43 11.09 7.35 0.11
C SER A 43 10.77 5.99 0.74
N ILE A 44 9.49 5.60 0.66
CA ILE A 44 9.00 4.30 1.11
C ILE A 44 8.71 3.47 -0.15
N SER A 45 9.55 2.47 -0.39
CA SER A 45 9.39 1.53 -1.50
C SER A 45 8.35 0.45 -1.18
N SER A 46 7.93 -0.30 -2.21
CA SER A 46 7.16 -1.53 -2.00
C SER A 46 7.96 -2.51 -1.11
N PRO A 47 7.27 -3.31 -0.28
CA PRO A 47 7.92 -4.26 0.61
C PRO A 47 8.70 -5.31 -0.18
N ASP A 48 9.81 -5.77 0.38
CA ASP A 48 10.54 -6.95 -0.07
C ASP A 48 9.80 -8.25 0.31
N LYS A 49 10.38 -9.41 -0.01
CA LYS A 49 9.73 -10.71 0.24
C LYS A 49 9.41 -10.96 1.71
N GLU A 50 10.29 -10.56 2.63
CA GLU A 50 10.06 -10.71 4.05
C GLU A 50 8.98 -9.74 4.52
N GLY A 51 9.03 -8.49 4.11
CA GLY A 51 8.01 -7.49 4.39
C GLY A 51 6.63 -7.88 3.87
N VAL A 52 6.51 -8.48 2.68
CA VAL A 52 5.25 -9.02 2.17
C VAL A 52 4.68 -10.08 3.11
N LYS A 53 5.53 -11.00 3.58
CA LYS A 53 5.15 -12.08 4.49
C LYS A 53 4.68 -11.54 5.84
N ASP A 54 5.42 -10.59 6.40
CA ASP A 54 5.06 -9.92 7.65
C ASP A 54 3.73 -9.19 7.56
N ILE A 55 3.50 -8.45 6.47
CA ILE A 55 2.25 -7.75 6.23
C ILE A 55 1.07 -8.72 6.12
N ILE A 56 1.23 -9.83 5.39
CA ILE A 56 0.21 -10.88 5.31
C ILE A 56 -0.07 -11.44 6.71
N GLY A 57 0.98 -11.77 7.49
CA GLY A 57 0.86 -12.28 8.84
C GLY A 57 0.06 -11.34 9.75
N ILE A 58 0.34 -10.05 9.69
CA ILE A 58 -0.39 -9.03 10.46
C ILE A 58 -1.88 -9.01 10.08
N HIS A 59 -2.20 -9.01 8.78
CA HIS A 59 -3.59 -8.91 8.33
C HIS A 59 -4.38 -10.21 8.46
N THR A 60 -3.71 -11.36 8.55
CA THR A 60 -4.34 -12.68 8.76
C THR A 60 -4.41 -13.10 10.22
N ALA A 61 -3.81 -12.35 11.16
CA ALA A 61 -3.73 -12.71 12.58
C ALA A 61 -5.09 -13.05 13.22
N ASN A 62 -6.16 -12.37 12.80
CA ASN A 62 -7.53 -12.57 13.29
C ASN A 62 -8.45 -13.22 12.24
N VAL A 63 -7.91 -13.75 11.17
CA VAL A 63 -8.68 -14.40 10.09
C VAL A 63 -8.62 -15.91 10.29
N PRO A 64 -9.77 -16.61 10.35
CA PRO A 64 -9.78 -18.07 10.45
C PRO A 64 -9.30 -18.68 9.14
N LEU A 65 -8.09 -19.20 9.13
CA LEU A 65 -7.48 -19.82 7.96
C LEU A 65 -7.77 -21.33 7.91
N ALA A 66 -8.00 -21.85 6.73
CA ALA A 66 -8.08 -23.29 6.49
C ALA A 66 -6.68 -23.93 6.52
N LYS A 67 -6.63 -25.26 6.72
CA LYS A 67 -5.35 -25.99 6.85
C LYS A 67 -4.52 -26.04 5.56
N ASP A 68 -5.12 -25.77 4.42
CA ASP A 68 -4.49 -25.75 3.10
C ASP A 68 -3.81 -24.44 2.76
N VAL A 69 -3.93 -23.42 3.64
CA VAL A 69 -3.33 -22.10 3.45
C VAL A 69 -1.84 -22.12 3.82
N ASP A 70 -1.03 -21.81 2.83
CA ASP A 70 0.41 -21.64 2.95
C ASP A 70 0.74 -20.16 2.69
N LEU A 71 1.03 -19.43 3.76
CA LEU A 71 1.30 -17.98 3.67
C LEU A 71 2.55 -17.67 2.84
N ASP A 72 3.52 -18.56 2.77
CA ASP A 72 4.72 -18.38 1.94
C ASP A 72 4.39 -18.42 0.45
N LYS A 73 3.46 -19.28 0.05
CA LYS A 73 2.98 -19.34 -1.34
C LYS A 73 2.15 -18.12 -1.71
N ILE A 74 1.31 -17.66 -0.77
CA ILE A 74 0.51 -16.45 -0.96
C ILE A 74 1.43 -15.24 -1.09
N ALA A 75 2.46 -15.13 -0.24
CA ALA A 75 3.43 -14.04 -0.29
C ALA A 75 4.16 -13.97 -1.65
N LYS A 76 4.50 -15.10 -2.25
CA LYS A 76 5.05 -15.15 -3.61
C LYS A 76 4.10 -14.58 -4.66
N GLY A 77 2.79 -14.84 -4.52
CA GLY A 77 1.76 -14.27 -5.40
C GLY A 77 1.58 -12.76 -5.25
N CYS A 78 1.99 -12.20 -4.11
CA CYS A 78 1.91 -10.78 -3.78
C CYS A 78 3.23 -10.01 -4.01
N GLU A 79 4.25 -10.61 -4.64
CA GLU A 79 5.51 -9.94 -4.93
C GLU A 79 5.26 -8.67 -5.78
N GLY A 80 5.84 -7.55 -5.34
CA GLY A 80 5.69 -6.24 -5.96
C GLY A 80 4.36 -5.52 -5.64
N PHE A 81 3.56 -6.05 -4.73
CA PHE A 81 2.37 -5.36 -4.23
C PHE A 81 2.77 -4.36 -3.14
N SER A 82 2.03 -3.25 -3.06
CA SER A 82 2.09 -2.34 -1.91
C SER A 82 1.41 -2.96 -0.69
N GLY A 83 1.70 -2.44 0.51
CA GLY A 83 1.03 -2.89 1.74
C GLY A 83 -0.50 -2.77 1.66
N ALA A 84 -1.02 -1.74 0.99
CA ALA A 84 -2.45 -1.56 0.76
C ALA A 84 -3.04 -2.65 -0.16
N GLU A 85 -2.34 -3.02 -1.22
CA GLU A 85 -2.75 -4.10 -2.13
C GLU A 85 -2.72 -5.46 -1.42
N ILE A 86 -1.72 -5.72 -0.57
CA ILE A 86 -1.65 -6.96 0.23
C ILE A 86 -2.83 -7.04 1.21
N LYS A 87 -3.16 -5.93 1.89
CA LYS A 87 -4.35 -5.86 2.73
C LYS A 87 -5.62 -6.14 1.93
N ALA A 88 -5.74 -5.58 0.73
CA ALA A 88 -6.89 -5.81 -0.15
C ALA A 88 -7.01 -7.28 -0.54
N VAL A 89 -5.90 -7.99 -0.84
CA VAL A 89 -5.91 -9.44 -1.11
C VAL A 89 -6.51 -10.21 0.07
N VAL A 90 -6.08 -9.92 1.30
CA VAL A 90 -6.63 -10.61 2.50
C VAL A 90 -8.12 -10.31 2.66
N THR A 91 -8.54 -9.08 2.42
CA THR A 91 -9.95 -8.67 2.50
C THR A 91 -10.79 -9.39 1.43
N GLU A 92 -10.34 -9.44 0.19
CA GLU A 92 -11.04 -10.13 -0.91
C GLU A 92 -11.13 -11.64 -0.65
N ALA A 93 -10.06 -12.26 -0.15
CA ALA A 93 -10.08 -13.68 0.22
C ALA A 93 -11.12 -13.96 1.33
N ALA A 94 -11.20 -13.09 2.35
CA ALA A 94 -12.19 -13.21 3.40
C ALA A 94 -13.62 -13.03 2.87
N MET A 95 -13.84 -12.08 1.95
CA MET A 95 -15.14 -11.86 1.30
C MET A 95 -15.56 -13.04 0.41
N SER A 96 -14.60 -13.64 -0.33
CA SER A 96 -14.85 -14.86 -1.11
C SER A 96 -15.32 -16.01 -0.21
N ALA A 97 -14.60 -16.28 0.88
CA ALA A 97 -14.96 -17.30 1.86
C ALA A 97 -16.37 -17.08 2.45
N ILE A 98 -16.71 -15.84 2.83
CA ILE A 98 -18.04 -15.50 3.35
C ILE A 98 -19.12 -15.74 2.29
N SER A 99 -18.88 -15.31 1.05
CA SER A 99 -19.83 -15.46 -0.07
C SER A 99 -20.12 -16.90 -0.41
N SER A 100 -19.13 -17.80 -0.25
CA SER A 100 -19.29 -19.23 -0.43
C SER A 100 -19.87 -19.96 0.80
N GLY A 101 -20.18 -19.24 1.89
CA GLY A 101 -20.68 -19.82 3.14
C GLY A 101 -19.59 -20.53 3.96
N GLY A 102 -18.31 -20.31 3.64
CA GLY A 102 -17.18 -20.90 4.34
C GLY A 102 -16.97 -20.29 5.72
N LYS A 103 -16.48 -21.11 6.66
CA LYS A 103 -16.09 -20.66 8.02
C LYS A 103 -14.61 -20.30 8.12
N HIS A 104 -13.82 -20.67 7.14
CA HIS A 104 -12.37 -20.48 7.08
C HIS A 104 -12.01 -20.02 5.68
N VAL A 105 -11.02 -19.15 5.61
CA VAL A 105 -10.47 -18.69 4.34
C VAL A 105 -9.51 -19.75 3.81
N SER A 106 -9.80 -20.27 2.62
CA SER A 106 -9.04 -21.32 1.96
C SER A 106 -7.94 -20.75 1.04
N ARG A 107 -7.07 -21.63 0.56
CA ARG A 107 -6.08 -21.30 -0.45
C ARG A 107 -6.73 -20.73 -1.72
N SER A 108 -7.83 -21.32 -2.19
CA SER A 108 -8.53 -20.85 -3.39
C SER A 108 -9.09 -19.43 -3.25
N ASP A 109 -9.56 -19.06 -2.05
CA ASP A 109 -10.03 -17.70 -1.78
C ASP A 109 -8.89 -16.68 -1.90
N PHE A 110 -7.69 -17.01 -1.41
CA PHE A 110 -6.51 -16.18 -1.60
C PHE A 110 -6.07 -16.07 -3.06
N GLU A 111 -6.08 -17.17 -3.80
CA GLU A 111 -5.75 -17.18 -5.24
C GLU A 111 -6.72 -16.28 -6.02
N GLU A 112 -8.00 -16.30 -5.69
CA GLU A 112 -9.00 -15.40 -6.26
C GLU A 112 -8.73 -13.94 -5.88
N GLY A 113 -8.44 -13.67 -4.60
CA GLY A 113 -8.10 -12.33 -4.12
C GLY A 113 -6.88 -11.74 -4.84
N VAL A 114 -5.80 -12.51 -4.99
CA VAL A 114 -4.60 -12.10 -5.74
C VAL A 114 -4.94 -11.80 -7.19
N ALA A 115 -5.70 -12.68 -7.86
CA ALA A 115 -6.09 -12.51 -9.25
C ALA A 115 -6.92 -11.24 -9.47
N ARG A 116 -7.81 -10.92 -8.52
CA ARG A 116 -8.66 -9.72 -8.56
C ARG A 116 -7.84 -8.46 -8.46
N ILE A 117 -6.93 -8.36 -7.49
CA ILE A 117 -6.07 -7.19 -7.31
C ILE A 117 -5.12 -7.01 -8.50
N LEU A 118 -4.58 -8.08 -9.07
CA LEU A 118 -3.77 -8.01 -10.29
C LEU A 118 -4.57 -7.45 -11.47
N LYS A 119 -5.82 -7.85 -11.62
CA LYS A 119 -6.71 -7.35 -12.68
C LYS A 119 -6.99 -5.85 -12.52
N GLU A 120 -7.28 -5.40 -11.30
CA GLU A 120 -7.51 -3.99 -11.00
C GLU A 120 -6.27 -3.16 -11.29
N ARG A 121 -5.09 -3.63 -10.89
CA ARG A 121 -3.80 -2.98 -11.15
C ARG A 121 -3.53 -2.84 -12.65
N THR A 122 -3.83 -3.87 -13.43
CA THR A 122 -3.66 -3.84 -14.89
C THR A 122 -4.64 -2.89 -15.55
N SER A 123 -5.88 -2.82 -15.06
CA SER A 123 -6.90 -1.90 -15.57
C SER A 123 -6.56 -0.45 -15.25
N ALA A 124 -6.08 -0.16 -14.05
CA ALA A 124 -5.65 1.18 -13.64
C ALA A 124 -4.47 1.69 -14.49
N LYS A 125 -3.53 0.83 -14.86
CA LYS A 125 -2.42 1.18 -15.77
C LYS A 125 -2.89 1.50 -17.18
N LYS A 126 -3.94 0.85 -17.68
CA LYS A 126 -4.51 1.11 -19.01
C LYS A 126 -5.29 2.43 -19.09
N SER A 127 -5.88 2.87 -17.99
CA SER A 127 -6.66 4.11 -17.93
C SER A 127 -5.80 5.36 -17.73
N ASN A 128 -4.52 5.23 -17.43
CA ASN A 128 -3.58 6.34 -17.30
C ASN A 128 -2.35 6.12 -18.19
N PRO A 129 -2.38 6.57 -19.47
CA PRO A 129 -1.28 6.40 -20.43
C PRO A 129 0.04 7.07 -19.99
N ASP A 130 -0.03 8.12 -19.18
CA ASP A 130 1.15 8.85 -18.70
C ASP A 130 1.98 8.09 -17.64
N ALA A 131 1.46 6.98 -17.12
CA ALA A 131 2.19 6.11 -16.18
C ALA A 131 3.20 5.16 -16.89
N LEU A 132 3.31 5.21 -18.22
CA LEU A 132 4.19 4.33 -19.01
C LEU A 132 5.61 4.88 -19.18
N TYR A 133 5.91 6.07 -18.65
CA TYR A 133 7.22 6.72 -18.80
C TYR A 133 7.95 6.95 -17.46
N GLN A 134 7.72 6.07 -16.48
CA GLN A 134 8.53 6.04 -15.24
C GLN A 134 9.11 4.66 -14.99
#